data_ba39cccce88143a378cfb0756c940cab
#
_entry.id   ba39cccce88143a378cfb0756c940cab
#
_cell.length_a   1.000
_cell.length_b   1.000
_cell.length_c   1.000
_cell.angle_alpha   90.00
_cell.angle_beta   90.00
_cell.angle_gamma   90.00
#
_symmetry.space_group_name_H-M   'P 1'
#
loop_
_entity.id
_entity.type
_entity.pdbx_description
1 polymer ?
#
loop_
_entity_poly.entity_id
_entity_poly.type
_entity_poly.pdbx_seq_one_letter_code
_entity_poly.pdbx_strand_id
1 'polypeptide(L)'
;MSGDGGELRVDPAVMRAACEALTAGAQHLQAGLRDLDAEAQQVLGTWEGSAGAAYGAAWKQWHDGSLKVQQALATIAERLGQAGQAFDAHEQTSAAQLRGLTDG
;
A
#
# COMPACT_ATOMS: atom_id res chain seq x y z
N MET A 1 11.54 -7.06 30.49
CA MET A 1 11.49 -6.75 30.02
C MET A 1 11.67 -6.44 29.65
N SER A 2 11.58 -6.67 29.46
CA SER A 2 11.74 -6.30 28.95
C SER A 2 12.11 -5.64 28.56
N GLY A 3 11.93 -5.34 29.04
CA GLY A 3 12.34 -4.26 28.60
C GLY A 3 13.15 -4.25 27.56
N ASP A 4 13.13 -4.73 27.35
CA ASP A 4 13.74 -4.81 26.37
C ASP A 4 13.50 -4.14 25.24
N GLY A 5 13.10 -2.93 25.29
CA GLY A 5 12.87 -2.09 24.22
C GLY A 5 13.99 -2.04 23.28
N GLY A 6 15.15 -2.06 23.74
CA GLY A 6 16.31 -2.05 22.90
C GLY A 6 16.51 -3.32 22.15
N GLU A 7 15.73 -4.34 22.53
CA GLU A 7 15.91 -5.55 21.86
C GLU A 7 14.76 -5.95 21.05
N LEU A 8 14.09 -4.99 20.47
CA LEU A 8 13.05 -5.26 19.57
C LEU A 8 13.59 -6.11 18.47
N ARG A 9 13.37 -7.36 18.57
CA ARG A 9 13.75 -8.25 17.51
C ARG A 9 12.53 -8.50 16.70
N VAL A 10 12.53 -7.98 15.53
CA VAL A 10 11.45 -8.22 14.60
C VAL A 10 11.75 -9.53 13.89
N ASP A 11 10.81 -10.45 13.95
CA ASP A 11 10.93 -11.71 13.22
C ASP A 11 10.88 -11.38 11.72
N PRO A 12 11.90 -11.76 10.95
CA PRO A 12 11.94 -11.47 9.53
C PRO A 12 10.73 -11.98 8.76
N ALA A 13 10.26 -13.17 9.11
CA ALA A 13 9.09 -13.74 8.42
C ALA A 13 7.83 -12.93 8.69
N VAL A 14 7.68 -12.45 9.92
CA VAL A 14 6.52 -11.62 10.29
C VAL A 14 6.59 -10.28 9.57
N MET A 15 7.78 -9.70 9.49
CA MET A 15 7.95 -8.41 8.80
C MET A 15 7.63 -8.53 7.32
N ARG A 16 8.10 -9.58 6.65
CA ARG A 16 7.78 -9.81 5.25
C ARG A 16 6.30 -10.02 5.04
N ALA A 17 5.67 -10.83 5.90
CA ALA A 17 4.24 -11.07 5.81
C ALA A 17 3.45 -9.79 5.98
N ALA A 18 3.88 -8.92 6.90
CA ALA A 18 3.22 -7.64 7.12
C ALA A 18 3.36 -6.73 5.89
N CYS A 19 4.56 -6.66 5.31
CA CYS A 19 4.78 -5.86 4.11
C CYS A 19 3.93 -6.37 2.95
N GLU A 20 3.86 -7.68 2.76
CA GLU A 20 3.04 -8.26 1.71
C GLU A 20 1.56 -7.98 1.92
N ALA A 21 1.09 -8.10 3.16
CA ALA A 21 -0.31 -7.84 3.50
C ALA A 21 -0.68 -6.38 3.25
N LEU A 22 0.20 -5.46 3.64
CA LEU A 22 -0.05 -4.03 3.43
C LEU A 22 -0.04 -3.67 1.95
N THR A 23 0.90 -4.24 1.20
CA THR A 23 0.97 -4.02 -0.23
C THR A 23 -0.28 -4.55 -0.94
N ALA A 24 -0.69 -5.77 -0.59
CA ALA A 24 -1.89 -6.35 -1.17
C ALA A 24 -3.14 -5.55 -0.81
N GLY A 25 -3.22 -5.08 0.44
CA GLY A 25 -4.34 -4.25 0.87
C GLY A 25 -4.41 -2.93 0.13
N ALA A 26 -3.26 -2.29 -0.08
CA ALA A 26 -3.19 -1.04 -0.83
C ALA A 26 -3.63 -1.24 -2.28
N GLN A 27 -3.18 -2.33 -2.91
CA GLN A 27 -3.57 -2.65 -4.28
C GLN A 27 -5.06 -2.96 -4.38
N HIS A 28 -5.59 -3.68 -3.42
CA HIS A 28 -7.01 -4.01 -3.37
C HIS A 28 -7.87 -2.76 -3.23
N LEU A 29 -7.48 -1.85 -2.35
CA LEU A 29 -8.20 -0.61 -2.16
C LEU A 29 -8.14 0.26 -3.42
N GLN A 30 -6.98 0.31 -4.06
CA GLN A 30 -6.80 1.06 -5.29
C GLN A 30 -7.74 0.53 -6.40
N ALA A 31 -7.82 -0.79 -6.53
CA ALA A 31 -8.72 -1.40 -7.51
C ALA A 31 -10.17 -1.10 -7.18
N GLY A 32 -10.56 -1.15 -5.90
CA GLY A 32 -11.91 -0.83 -5.47
C GLY A 32 -12.28 0.61 -5.78
N LEU A 33 -11.36 1.55 -5.60
CA LEU A 33 -11.61 2.94 -5.92
C LEU A 33 -11.81 3.16 -7.43
N ARG A 34 -11.06 2.44 -8.25
CA ARG A 34 -11.24 2.50 -9.70
C ARG A 34 -12.59 1.96 -10.12
N ASP A 35 -13.01 0.87 -9.52
CA ASP A 35 -14.32 0.28 -9.81
C ASP A 35 -15.45 1.21 -9.43
N LEU A 36 -15.34 1.84 -8.26
CA LEU A 36 -16.34 2.82 -7.82
C LEU A 36 -16.41 4.00 -8.78
N ASP A 37 -15.24 4.46 -9.23
CA ASP A 37 -15.17 5.55 -10.19
C ASP A 37 -15.89 5.20 -11.48
N ALA A 38 -15.65 4.02 -12.01
CA ALA A 38 -16.27 3.56 -13.24
C ALA A 38 -17.79 3.44 -13.08
N GLU A 39 -18.25 2.87 -11.97
CA GLU A 39 -19.67 2.72 -11.71
C GLU A 39 -20.36 4.07 -11.58
N ALA A 40 -19.74 5.00 -10.86
CA ALA A 40 -20.32 6.32 -10.68
C ALA A 40 -20.39 7.09 -11.99
N GLN A 41 -19.40 6.97 -12.83
CA GLN A 41 -19.44 7.61 -14.15
C GLN A 41 -20.58 7.07 -15.01
N GLN A 42 -20.82 5.77 -14.93
CA GLN A 42 -21.94 5.17 -15.64
C GLN A 42 -23.27 5.73 -15.15
N VAL A 43 -23.46 5.82 -13.84
CA VAL A 43 -24.68 6.36 -13.26
C VAL A 43 -24.89 7.81 -13.68
N LEU A 44 -23.83 8.62 -13.55
CA LEU A 44 -23.90 10.04 -13.90
C LEU A 44 -24.19 10.26 -15.38
N GLY A 45 -23.74 9.36 -16.22
CA GLY A 45 -23.96 9.44 -17.64
C GLY A 45 -25.44 9.33 -18.04
N THR A 46 -26.27 8.80 -17.13
CA THR A 46 -27.70 8.68 -17.37
C THR A 46 -28.51 9.85 -16.85
N TRP A 47 -27.86 10.77 -16.12
CA TRP A 47 -28.54 11.89 -15.49
C TRP A 47 -28.46 13.12 -16.38
N GLU A 48 -29.57 13.84 -16.46
CA GLU A 48 -29.66 15.05 -17.27
C GLU A 48 -30.16 16.22 -16.45
N GLY A 49 -29.97 17.43 -16.97
CA GLY A 49 -30.47 18.63 -16.35
C GLY A 49 -29.62 19.15 -15.22
N SER A 50 -30.18 20.05 -14.41
CA SER A 50 -29.45 20.73 -13.34
C SER A 50 -29.04 19.78 -12.23
N ALA A 51 -29.85 18.76 -11.96
CA ALA A 51 -29.47 17.75 -10.96
C ALA A 51 -28.25 16.96 -11.39
N GLY A 52 -28.19 16.58 -12.65
CA GLY A 52 -27.03 15.90 -13.19
C GLY A 52 -25.78 16.75 -13.13
N ALA A 53 -25.92 18.05 -13.42
CA ALA A 53 -24.79 18.97 -13.35
C ALA A 53 -24.28 19.12 -11.91
N ALA A 54 -25.18 19.23 -10.94
CA ALA A 54 -24.79 19.35 -9.54
C ALA A 54 -24.08 18.11 -9.03
N TYR A 55 -24.60 16.93 -9.34
CA TYR A 55 -23.98 15.69 -8.95
C TYR A 55 -22.66 15.47 -9.70
N GLY A 56 -22.59 15.93 -10.96
CA GLY A 56 -21.38 15.85 -11.74
C GLY A 56 -20.25 16.66 -11.12
N ALA A 57 -20.57 17.85 -10.59
CA ALA A 57 -19.57 18.69 -9.93
C ALA A 57 -19.08 18.04 -8.64
N ALA A 58 -20.00 17.49 -7.84
CA ALA A 58 -19.63 16.79 -6.61
C ALA A 58 -18.79 15.55 -6.94
N TRP A 59 -19.19 14.84 -7.97
CA TRP A 59 -18.46 13.66 -8.42
C TRP A 59 -17.05 14.02 -8.85
N LYS A 60 -16.87 15.12 -9.55
CA LYS A 60 -15.55 15.55 -9.99
C LYS A 60 -14.64 15.80 -8.80
N GLN A 61 -15.15 16.42 -7.74
CA GLN A 61 -14.38 16.63 -6.52
C GLN A 61 -13.98 15.30 -5.88
N TRP A 62 -14.92 14.36 -5.82
CA TRP A 62 -14.65 13.05 -5.28
C TRP A 62 -13.61 12.31 -6.13
N HIS A 63 -13.76 12.39 -7.44
CA HIS A 63 -12.84 11.77 -8.40
C HIS A 63 -11.41 12.30 -8.21
N ASP A 64 -11.28 13.62 -8.13
CA ASP A 64 -9.96 14.23 -7.92
C ASP A 64 -9.36 13.78 -6.60
N GLY A 65 -10.17 13.72 -5.54
CA GLY A 65 -9.72 13.23 -4.25
C GLY A 65 -9.30 11.77 -4.29
N SER A 66 -10.09 10.94 -4.98
CA SER A 66 -9.78 9.52 -5.08
C SER A 66 -8.51 9.27 -5.87
N LEU A 67 -8.23 10.09 -6.89
CA LEU A 67 -6.96 9.99 -7.61
C LEU A 67 -5.77 10.27 -6.71
N LYS A 68 -5.91 11.27 -5.84
CA LYS A 68 -4.83 11.57 -4.88
C LYS A 68 -4.63 10.42 -3.91
N VAL A 69 -5.72 9.80 -3.44
CA VAL A 69 -5.63 8.63 -2.57
C VAL A 69 -4.95 7.47 -3.30
N GLN A 70 -5.34 7.22 -4.55
CA GLN A 70 -4.72 6.16 -5.35
C GLN A 70 -3.24 6.40 -5.53
N GLN A 71 -2.83 7.63 -5.79
CA GLN A 71 -1.41 7.97 -5.91
C GLN A 71 -0.66 7.75 -4.60
N ALA A 72 -1.27 8.14 -3.49
CA ALA A 72 -0.67 7.93 -2.18
C ALA A 72 -0.52 6.44 -1.88
N LEU A 73 -1.54 5.65 -2.20
CA LEU A 73 -1.48 4.20 -1.99
C LEU A 73 -0.41 3.55 -2.86
N ALA A 74 -0.27 4.00 -4.09
CA ALA A 74 0.77 3.48 -4.97
C ALA A 74 2.15 3.80 -4.41
N THR A 75 2.34 5.00 -3.88
CA THR A 75 3.60 5.39 -3.24
C THR A 75 3.88 4.55 -2.01
N ILE A 76 2.87 4.33 -1.18
CA ILE A 76 3.02 3.51 0.02
C ILE A 76 3.40 2.08 -0.37
N ALA A 77 2.70 1.50 -1.34
CA ALA A 77 3.00 0.15 -1.79
C ALA A 77 4.42 0.04 -2.32
N GLU A 78 4.86 1.04 -3.08
CA GLU A 78 6.23 1.05 -3.61
C GLU A 78 7.26 1.11 -2.48
N ARG A 79 7.04 1.99 -1.50
CA ARG A 79 7.96 2.10 -0.37
C ARG A 79 7.99 0.86 0.49
N LEU A 80 6.85 0.23 0.68
CA LEU A 80 6.79 -1.03 1.42
C LEU A 80 7.55 -2.12 0.68
N GLY A 81 7.43 -2.16 -0.65
CA GLY A 81 8.20 -3.11 -1.44
C GLY A 81 9.69 -2.89 -1.30
N GLN A 82 10.13 -1.63 -1.35
CA GLN A 82 11.53 -1.28 -1.16
C GLN A 82 12.02 -1.65 0.23
N ALA A 83 11.21 -1.37 1.24
CA ALA A 83 11.57 -1.71 2.62
C ALA A 83 11.70 -3.22 2.80
N GLY A 84 10.81 -3.99 2.18
CA GLY A 84 10.89 -5.45 2.22
C GLY A 84 12.13 -5.97 1.56
N GLN A 85 12.51 -5.41 0.41
CA GLN A 85 13.72 -5.79 -0.28
C GLN A 85 14.96 -5.46 0.53
N ALA A 86 15.01 -4.28 1.13
CA ALA A 86 16.13 -3.88 1.95
C ALA A 86 16.26 -4.79 3.17
N PHE A 87 15.14 -5.15 3.75
CA PHE A 87 15.13 -6.06 4.89
C PHE A 87 15.65 -7.42 4.51
N ASP A 88 15.24 -7.97 3.37
CA ASP A 88 15.71 -9.25 2.89
C ASP A 88 17.21 -9.22 2.60
N ALA A 89 17.69 -8.15 1.99
CA ALA A 89 19.12 -8.01 1.69
C ALA A 89 19.94 -7.97 2.98
N HIS A 90 19.46 -7.23 3.97
CA HIS A 90 20.15 -7.16 5.26
C HIS A 90 20.17 -8.53 5.94
N GLU A 91 19.06 -9.25 5.88
CA GLU A 91 18.98 -10.57 6.48
C GLU A 91 19.94 -11.55 5.81
N GLN A 92 20.00 -11.51 4.48
CA GLN A 92 20.93 -12.36 3.74
C GLN A 92 22.39 -12.05 4.08
N THR A 93 22.70 -10.77 4.22
CA THR A 93 24.04 -10.33 4.60
C THR A 93 24.40 -10.85 5.98
N SER A 94 23.47 -10.73 6.92
CA SER A 94 23.70 -11.20 8.29
C SER A 94 23.89 -12.71 8.32
N ALA A 95 23.10 -13.45 7.56
CA ALA A 95 23.26 -14.91 7.49
C ALA A 95 24.60 -15.28 6.90
N ALA A 96 25.05 -14.59 5.87
CA ALA A 96 26.34 -14.84 5.26
C ALA A 96 27.48 -14.56 6.24
N GLN A 97 27.35 -13.47 7.01
CA GLN A 97 28.34 -13.13 8.01
C GLN A 97 28.46 -14.22 9.10
N LEU A 98 27.30 -14.70 9.54
CA LEU A 98 27.26 -15.76 10.54
C LEU A 98 27.89 -17.04 10.03
N ARG A 99 27.64 -17.39 8.78
CA ARG A 99 28.23 -18.57 8.17
C ARG A 99 29.76 -18.41 8.06
N GLY A 100 30.19 -17.20 7.71
CA GLY A 100 31.60 -16.92 7.65
C GLY A 100 32.30 -17.09 8.98
N LEU A 101 31.65 -16.68 10.05
CA LEU A 101 32.20 -16.86 11.39
C LEU A 101 32.27 -18.33 11.78
N THR A 102 31.29 -19.11 11.36
CA THR A 102 31.23 -20.52 11.68
C THR A 102 32.25 -21.32 10.89
N ASP A 103 32.44 -20.97 9.64
CA ASP A 103 33.33 -21.70 8.75
C ASP A 103 34.79 -21.28 8.92
N GLY A 104 34.99 -20.12 9.46
CA GLY A 104 36.32 -19.60 9.64
C GLY A 104 36.95 -20.06 10.91
#